data_a93b334b0a8d19ddb1f55603f04a126a
#
_entry.id   a93b334b0a8d19ddb1f55603f04a126a
#
_cell.length_a   1.000
_cell.length_b   1.000
_cell.length_c   1.000
_cell.angle_alpha   90.00
_cell.angle_beta   90.00
_cell.angle_gamma   90.00
#
_symmetry.space_group_name_H-M   'P 1'
#
loop_
_entity.id
_entity.type
_entity.pdbx_description
1 polymer ?
#
loop_
_entity_poly.entity_id
_entity_poly.type
_entity_poly.pdbx_seq_one_letter_code
_entity_poly.pdbx_strand_id
1 'polypeptide(L)'
;GFDDQMSYINEEFRCLEKVTLVSATEHKEFPNYLSFDQPAVINQLHLSEDPDITFWKFPVRNQNKFERLFDLLCSFRGELSIVFCNFREATESVCTYLAENGYDAIVYHGGMEQDERERALIKFRNGSFHTLICTDLGSRGLDIPEIQHVVHFQFPQSEEAFIHRNGRT
;
A
#
# COMPACT_ATOMS: atom_id res chain seq x y z
N GLY A 1 -11.35 9.70 -8.75
CA GLY A 1 -10.52 9.02 -9.48
C GLY A 1 -9.97 9.53 -10.78
N PHE A 2 -9.83 8.64 -11.73
CA PHE A 2 -9.28 8.88 -13.05
C PHE A 2 -10.35 8.72 -14.15
N ASP A 3 -11.62 8.95 -13.81
CA ASP A 3 -12.74 8.65 -14.71
C ASP A 3 -12.66 9.44 -16.02
N ASP A 4 -12.31 10.73 -15.96
CA ASP A 4 -12.18 11.58 -17.15
C ASP A 4 -11.03 11.11 -18.07
N GLN A 5 -9.87 10.76 -17.46
CA GLN A 5 -8.72 10.24 -18.21
C GLN A 5 -9.03 8.88 -18.83
N MET A 6 -9.73 8.01 -18.10
CA MET A 6 -10.12 6.69 -18.59
C MET A 6 -11.17 6.79 -19.68
N SER A 7 -12.13 7.73 -19.56
CA SER A 7 -13.10 8.04 -20.64
C SER A 7 -12.38 8.48 -21.91
N TYR A 8 -11.45 9.42 -21.79
CA TYR A 8 -10.66 9.89 -22.93
C TYR A 8 -9.87 8.74 -23.60
N ILE A 9 -9.18 7.91 -22.80
CA ILE A 9 -8.45 6.75 -23.30
C ILE A 9 -9.40 5.79 -24.04
N ASN A 10 -10.58 5.51 -23.47
CA ASN A 10 -11.55 4.60 -24.07
C ASN A 10 -12.10 5.12 -25.43
N GLU A 11 -12.28 6.44 -25.56
CA GLU A 11 -12.71 7.09 -26.81
C GLU A 11 -11.65 7.01 -27.90
N GLU A 12 -10.35 7.05 -27.55
CA GLU A 12 -9.25 6.94 -28.51
C GLU A 12 -9.07 5.51 -29.04
N PHE A 13 -9.46 4.51 -28.27
CA PHE A 13 -9.39 3.10 -28.68
C PHE A 13 -10.62 2.67 -29.50
N ARG A 14 -10.70 3.08 -30.77
CA ARG A 14 -11.85 2.83 -31.64
C ARG A 14 -12.09 1.36 -32.05
N CYS A 15 -11.13 0.47 -31.77
CA CYS A 15 -11.16 -0.94 -32.19
C CYS A 15 -10.94 -1.89 -31.01
N LEU A 16 -11.48 -1.57 -29.82
CA LEU A 16 -11.41 -2.46 -28.67
C LEU A 16 -12.34 -3.67 -28.88
N GLU A 17 -11.75 -4.84 -29.09
CA GLU A 17 -12.50 -6.09 -29.18
C GLU A 17 -12.81 -6.70 -27.81
N LYS A 18 -11.99 -6.41 -26.82
CA LYS A 18 -12.13 -6.98 -25.48
C LYS A 18 -11.55 -6.07 -24.41
N VAL A 19 -12.28 -5.91 -23.32
CA VAL A 19 -11.82 -5.24 -22.09
C VAL A 19 -11.88 -6.23 -20.95
N THR A 20 -10.82 -6.28 -20.13
CA THR A 20 -10.78 -7.09 -18.92
C THR A 20 -10.53 -6.16 -17.74
N LEU A 21 -11.44 -6.18 -16.77
CA LEU A 21 -11.28 -5.48 -15.50
C LEU A 21 -10.87 -6.49 -14.43
N VAL A 22 -9.83 -6.14 -13.67
CA VAL A 22 -9.32 -6.97 -12.57
C VAL A 22 -9.31 -6.13 -11.28
N SER A 23 -9.86 -6.68 -10.21
CA SER A 23 -9.90 -6.04 -8.90
C SER A 23 -9.75 -7.08 -7.79
N ALA A 24 -9.08 -6.71 -6.71
CA ALA A 24 -9.02 -7.51 -5.47
C ALA A 24 -10.26 -7.30 -4.57
N THR A 25 -11.12 -6.34 -4.91
CA THR A 25 -12.36 -6.04 -4.20
C THR A 25 -13.54 -6.09 -5.15
N GLU A 26 -14.71 -6.47 -4.64
CA GLU A 26 -15.93 -6.48 -5.45
C GLU A 26 -16.37 -5.05 -5.76
N HIS A 27 -16.55 -4.74 -7.04
CA HIS A 27 -17.16 -3.50 -7.49
C HIS A 27 -18.64 -3.72 -7.75
N LYS A 28 -19.48 -2.91 -7.11
CA LYS A 28 -20.95 -2.98 -7.27
C LYS A 28 -21.43 -2.36 -8.59
N GLU A 29 -20.64 -1.44 -9.13
CA GLU A 29 -20.98 -0.72 -10.36
C GLU A 29 -19.76 -0.68 -11.29
N PHE A 30 -19.99 -0.91 -12.57
CA PHE A 30 -18.96 -0.75 -13.60
C PHE A 30 -18.81 0.73 -13.95
N PRO A 31 -17.60 1.19 -14.32
CA PRO A 31 -17.38 2.56 -14.77
C PRO A 31 -18.26 2.91 -15.98
N ASN A 32 -18.91 4.08 -15.94
CA ASN A 32 -19.86 4.52 -16.96
C ASN A 32 -19.24 4.73 -18.35
N TYR A 33 -17.92 4.88 -18.43
CA TYR A 33 -17.19 5.02 -19.70
C TYR A 33 -17.00 3.68 -20.43
N LEU A 34 -17.35 2.57 -19.80
CA LEU A 34 -17.30 1.25 -20.41
C LEU A 34 -18.72 0.81 -20.76
N SER A 35 -19.01 0.72 -22.05
CA SER A 35 -20.30 0.22 -22.53
C SER A 35 -20.26 -1.31 -22.62
N PHE A 36 -20.81 -1.99 -21.62
CA PHE A 36 -20.98 -3.44 -21.63
C PHE A 36 -22.46 -3.79 -21.68
N ASP A 37 -22.85 -4.61 -22.63
CA ASP A 37 -24.21 -5.15 -22.64
C ASP A 37 -24.40 -6.24 -21.59
N GLN A 38 -23.44 -7.13 -21.44
CA GLN A 38 -23.41 -8.18 -20.39
C GLN A 38 -21.96 -8.62 -20.14
N PRO A 39 -21.27 -8.09 -19.14
CA PRO A 39 -19.92 -8.53 -18.82
C PRO A 39 -19.94 -9.94 -18.23
N ALA A 40 -19.01 -10.79 -18.67
CA ALA A 40 -18.76 -12.05 -18.00
C ALA A 40 -18.02 -11.75 -16.67
N VAL A 41 -18.64 -12.10 -15.56
CA VAL A 41 -18.04 -11.90 -14.23
C VAL A 41 -17.45 -13.22 -13.75
N ILE A 42 -16.13 -13.20 -13.49
CA ILE A 42 -15.42 -14.31 -12.85
C ILE A 42 -15.07 -13.84 -11.45
N ASN A 43 -15.87 -14.22 -10.46
CA ASN A 43 -15.64 -13.88 -9.05
C ASN A 43 -14.91 -15.03 -8.38
N GLN A 44 -13.65 -14.80 -7.98
CA GLN A 44 -12.82 -15.73 -7.24
C GLN A 44 -12.52 -15.26 -5.81
N LEU A 45 -13.14 -14.17 -5.35
CA LEU A 45 -12.91 -13.61 -4.01
C LEU A 45 -13.25 -14.60 -2.88
N HIS A 46 -14.10 -15.58 -3.15
CA HIS A 46 -14.47 -16.62 -2.18
C HIS A 46 -13.58 -17.87 -2.23
N LEU A 47 -12.66 -17.95 -3.20
CA LEU A 47 -11.74 -19.08 -3.37
C LEU A 47 -10.36 -18.81 -2.75
N SER A 48 -10.08 -17.58 -2.36
CA SER A 48 -8.89 -17.29 -1.55
C SER A 48 -9.11 -17.85 -0.16
N GLU A 49 -8.29 -18.80 0.26
CA GLU A 49 -8.12 -19.11 1.68
C GLU A 49 -7.84 -17.78 2.40
N ASP A 50 -8.50 -17.53 3.53
CA ASP A 50 -8.23 -16.36 4.34
C ASP A 50 -6.72 -16.34 4.61
N PRO A 51 -6.01 -15.26 4.24
CA PRO A 51 -4.58 -15.21 4.50
C PRO A 51 -4.39 -15.38 6.02
N ASP A 52 -3.41 -16.20 6.40
CA ASP A 52 -3.08 -16.45 7.82
C ASP A 52 -2.44 -15.20 8.45
N ILE A 53 -3.25 -14.14 8.56
CA ILE A 53 -2.85 -12.85 9.10
C ILE A 53 -3.27 -12.73 10.54
N THR A 54 -2.31 -12.55 11.43
CA THR A 54 -2.56 -12.27 12.83
C THR A 54 -2.57 -10.76 13.09
N PHE A 55 -3.67 -10.26 13.68
CA PHE A 55 -3.84 -8.84 14.00
C PHE A 55 -3.49 -8.53 15.45
N TRP A 56 -2.63 -7.51 15.64
CA TRP A 56 -2.23 -7.02 16.94
C TRP A 56 -2.61 -5.55 17.12
N LYS A 57 -3.08 -5.20 18.32
CA LYS A 57 -3.34 -3.80 18.70
C LYS A 57 -2.35 -3.38 19.78
N PHE A 58 -1.62 -2.31 19.52
CA PHE A 58 -0.68 -1.72 20.44
C PHE A 58 -1.26 -0.42 21.03
N PRO A 59 -1.78 -0.43 22.27
CA PRO A 59 -2.34 0.78 22.87
C PRO A 59 -1.25 1.79 23.19
N VAL A 60 -1.44 3.03 22.76
CA VAL A 60 -0.60 4.17 23.08
C VAL A 60 -1.28 4.95 24.19
N ARG A 61 -1.01 4.62 25.46
CA ARG A 61 -1.69 5.28 26.59
C ARG A 61 -0.96 6.53 27.06
N ASN A 62 0.31 6.40 27.46
CA ASN A 62 1.12 7.49 28.04
C ASN A 62 2.44 7.68 27.30
N GLN A 63 2.70 6.93 26.24
CA GLN A 63 3.88 7.03 25.40
C GLN A 63 3.61 7.84 24.15
N ASN A 64 4.64 8.44 23.60
CA ASN A 64 4.58 9.02 22.28
C ASN A 64 4.38 7.89 21.25
N LYS A 65 3.51 8.12 20.27
CA LYS A 65 3.21 7.15 19.21
C LYS A 65 4.47 6.76 18.41
N PHE A 66 5.39 7.67 18.24
CA PHE A 66 6.67 7.43 17.57
C PHE A 66 7.59 6.49 18.37
N GLU A 67 7.68 6.69 19.69
CA GLU A 67 8.41 5.79 20.58
C GLU A 67 7.84 4.37 20.50
N ARG A 68 6.53 4.26 20.51
CA ARG A 68 5.88 2.96 20.43
C ARG A 68 6.11 2.25 19.09
N LEU A 69 6.14 3.02 18.00
CA LEU A 69 6.51 2.48 16.68
C LEU A 69 7.96 2.01 16.67
N PHE A 70 8.88 2.81 17.22
CA PHE A 70 10.29 2.47 17.31
C PHE A 70 10.50 1.15 18.06
N ASP A 71 9.90 1.00 19.25
CA ASP A 71 9.97 -0.23 20.05
C ASP A 71 9.45 -1.45 19.29
N LEU A 72 8.32 -1.27 18.55
CA LEU A 72 7.72 -2.31 17.73
C LEU A 72 8.67 -2.73 16.60
N LEU A 73 9.20 -1.79 15.84
CA LEU A 73 10.11 -2.06 14.73
C LEU A 73 11.41 -2.74 15.18
N CYS A 74 11.95 -2.34 16.32
CA CYS A 74 13.11 -3.01 16.92
C CYS A 74 12.81 -4.48 17.28
N SER A 75 11.57 -4.79 17.67
CA SER A 75 11.17 -6.16 18.00
C SER A 75 11.11 -7.10 16.78
N PHE A 76 11.02 -6.59 15.58
CA PHE A 76 10.99 -7.36 14.31
C PHE A 76 12.36 -7.91 13.91
N ARG A 77 13.45 -7.47 14.55
CA ARG A 77 14.81 -8.02 14.37
C ARG A 77 15.32 -8.08 12.93
N GLY A 78 14.92 -7.12 12.10
CA GLY A 78 15.30 -7.04 10.69
C GLY A 78 14.39 -7.82 9.73
N GLU A 79 13.25 -8.30 10.16
CA GLU A 79 12.21 -8.81 9.27
C GLU A 79 11.60 -7.68 8.44
N LEU A 80 11.25 -7.97 7.18
CA LEU A 80 10.73 -6.96 6.27
C LEU A 80 9.37 -6.43 6.75
N SER A 81 9.27 -5.13 6.88
CA SER A 81 8.09 -4.46 7.38
C SER A 81 7.69 -3.27 6.52
N ILE A 82 6.39 -3.02 6.46
CA ILE A 82 5.81 -1.84 5.83
C ILE A 82 5.03 -1.03 6.87
N VAL A 83 5.27 0.28 6.92
CA VAL A 83 4.57 1.20 7.83
C VAL A 83 3.71 2.14 7.02
N PHE A 84 2.40 2.05 7.20
CA PHE A 84 1.45 2.88 6.48
C PHE A 84 1.09 4.15 7.24
N CYS A 85 1.24 5.29 6.55
CA CYS A 85 0.76 6.60 6.94
C CYS A 85 -0.29 7.12 5.94
N ASN A 86 -1.20 7.98 6.37
CA ASN A 86 -2.23 8.54 5.50
C ASN A 86 -1.71 9.75 4.69
N PHE A 87 -0.68 10.44 5.20
CA PHE A 87 -0.15 11.68 4.64
C PHE A 87 1.36 11.59 4.43
N ARG A 88 1.87 12.33 3.43
CA ARG A 88 3.31 12.40 3.10
C ARG A 88 4.12 12.93 4.28
N GLU A 89 3.66 14.02 4.87
CA GLU A 89 4.30 14.67 6.02
C GLU A 89 4.44 13.71 7.21
N ALA A 90 3.47 12.80 7.37
CA ALA A 90 3.55 11.78 8.41
C ALA A 90 4.62 10.73 8.08
N THR A 91 4.80 10.35 6.80
CA THR A 91 5.88 9.42 6.41
C THR A 91 7.25 10.02 6.67
N GLU A 92 7.43 11.29 6.32
CA GLU A 92 8.69 12.01 6.53
C GLU A 92 9.00 12.19 8.03
N SER A 93 7.97 12.59 8.82
CA SER A 93 8.12 12.75 10.28
C SER A 93 8.49 11.43 10.99
N VAL A 94 7.86 10.32 10.57
CA VAL A 94 8.17 8.99 11.11
C VAL A 94 9.61 8.60 10.75
N CYS A 95 10.01 8.79 9.49
CA CYS A 95 11.35 8.44 9.05
C CYS A 95 12.43 9.26 9.78
N THR A 96 12.22 10.57 9.92
CA THR A 96 13.12 11.47 10.65
C THR A 96 13.26 11.03 12.10
N TYR A 97 12.16 10.78 12.79
CA TYR A 97 12.19 10.31 14.17
C TYR A 97 12.94 8.99 14.33
N LEU A 98 12.73 8.03 13.44
CA LEU A 98 13.42 6.74 13.47
C LEU A 98 14.93 6.91 13.25
N ALA A 99 15.32 7.73 12.26
CA ALA A 99 16.73 8.02 11.97
C ALA A 99 17.44 8.71 13.14
N GLU A 100 16.81 9.69 13.81
CA GLU A 100 17.33 10.35 14.99
C GLU A 100 17.53 9.39 16.18
N ASN A 101 16.79 8.28 16.21
CA ASN A 101 16.92 7.24 17.23
C ASN A 101 17.74 6.03 16.75
N GLY A 102 18.45 6.14 15.62
CA GLY A 102 19.37 5.11 15.13
C GLY A 102 18.71 3.92 14.46
N TYR A 103 17.47 4.08 13.96
CA TYR A 103 16.77 3.05 13.19
C TYR A 103 16.65 3.46 11.71
N ASP A 104 17.21 2.64 10.84
CA ASP A 104 17.21 2.89 9.40
C ASP A 104 15.91 2.43 8.74
N ALA A 105 15.16 3.39 8.22
CA ALA A 105 13.96 3.17 7.43
C ALA A 105 13.98 4.02 6.16
N ILE A 106 13.23 3.63 5.14
CA ILE A 106 13.18 4.35 3.88
C ILE A 106 11.75 4.82 3.57
N VAL A 107 11.63 6.07 3.14
CA VAL A 107 10.35 6.69 2.76
C VAL A 107 9.99 6.36 1.32
N TYR A 108 8.67 6.17 1.07
CA TYR A 108 8.12 5.98 -0.25
C TYR A 108 6.72 6.59 -0.40
N HIS A 109 6.60 7.65 -1.18
CA HIS A 109 5.31 8.30 -1.44
C HIS A 109 5.27 9.01 -2.81
N GLY A 110 4.09 9.38 -3.27
CA GLY A 110 3.89 9.98 -4.59
C GLY A 110 4.42 11.41 -4.75
N GLY A 111 4.94 12.04 -3.69
CA GLY A 111 5.61 13.35 -3.76
C GLY A 111 7.10 13.30 -4.06
N MET A 112 7.70 12.10 -4.07
CA MET A 112 9.10 11.89 -4.43
C MET A 112 9.29 11.92 -5.94
N GLU A 113 10.45 12.35 -6.40
CA GLU A 113 10.86 12.22 -7.79
C GLU A 113 10.97 10.73 -8.18
N GLN A 114 10.79 10.44 -9.47
CA GLN A 114 10.77 9.06 -9.96
C GLN A 114 12.07 8.31 -9.64
N ASP A 115 13.21 8.96 -9.84
CA ASP A 115 14.53 8.38 -9.55
C ASP A 115 14.72 8.04 -8.06
N GLU A 116 14.19 8.88 -7.17
CA GLU A 116 14.24 8.67 -5.72
C GLU A 116 13.38 7.46 -5.35
N ARG A 117 12.19 7.35 -5.94
CA ARG A 117 11.28 6.21 -5.74
C ARG A 117 11.93 4.91 -6.18
N GLU A 118 12.55 4.87 -7.36
CA GLU A 118 13.24 3.69 -7.86
C GLU A 118 14.40 3.27 -6.95
N ARG A 119 15.23 4.24 -6.52
CA ARG A 119 16.33 3.99 -5.58
C ARG A 119 15.83 3.47 -4.23
N ALA A 120 14.72 4.00 -3.72
CA ALA A 120 14.11 3.54 -2.48
C ALA A 120 13.68 2.07 -2.59
N LEU A 121 13.00 1.70 -3.67
CA LEU A 121 12.58 0.32 -3.91
C LEU A 121 13.77 -0.64 -4.09
N ILE A 122 14.80 -0.24 -4.82
CA ILE A 122 16.00 -1.06 -5.00
C ILE A 122 16.66 -1.33 -3.63
N LYS A 123 16.80 -0.31 -2.78
CA LYS A 123 17.38 -0.44 -1.45
C LYS A 123 16.54 -1.31 -0.52
N PHE A 124 15.22 -1.25 -0.64
CA PHE A 124 14.31 -2.11 0.13
C PHE A 124 14.37 -3.56 -0.36
N ARG A 125 14.32 -3.79 -1.69
CA ARG A 125 14.38 -5.13 -2.30
C ARG A 125 15.69 -5.88 -2.03
N ASN A 126 16.80 -5.17 -2.02
CA ASN A 126 18.11 -5.78 -1.76
C ASN A 126 18.46 -5.92 -0.28
N GLY A 127 17.54 -5.58 0.62
CA GLY A 127 17.72 -5.71 2.07
C GLY A 127 18.63 -4.64 2.70
N SER A 128 18.97 -3.56 1.97
CA SER A 128 19.70 -2.43 2.59
C SER A 128 18.88 -1.71 3.66
N PHE A 129 17.55 -1.75 3.51
CA PHE A 129 16.57 -1.28 4.48
C PHE A 129 15.50 -2.35 4.69
N HIS A 130 15.13 -2.58 5.94
CA HIS A 130 14.13 -3.59 6.31
C HIS A 130 12.75 -2.99 6.59
N THR A 131 12.65 -1.67 6.67
CA THR A 131 11.38 -0.97 6.90
C THR A 131 11.12 0.07 5.82
N LEU A 132 9.97 -0.08 5.14
CA LEU A 132 9.45 0.87 4.17
C LEU A 132 8.32 1.68 4.80
N ILE A 133 8.42 3.01 4.82
CA ILE A 133 7.38 3.91 5.31
C ILE A 133 6.68 4.55 4.13
N CYS A 134 5.39 4.31 3.94
CA CYS A 134 4.70 4.74 2.75
C CYS A 134 3.27 5.23 2.97
N THR A 135 2.71 5.87 1.94
CA THR A 135 1.27 6.16 1.84
C THR A 135 0.58 5.11 0.97
N ASP A 136 -0.75 4.98 1.09
CA ASP A 136 -1.55 4.06 0.26
C ASP A 136 -1.31 4.25 -1.24
N LEU A 137 -1.33 5.50 -1.69
CA LEU A 137 -1.11 5.81 -3.10
C LEU A 137 0.32 5.49 -3.55
N GLY A 138 1.29 5.64 -2.67
CA GLY A 138 2.68 5.27 -2.95
C GLY A 138 2.86 3.76 -3.13
N SER A 139 2.18 2.95 -2.34
CA SER A 139 2.35 1.50 -2.32
C SER A 139 1.56 0.73 -3.38
N ARG A 140 0.62 1.35 -4.07
CA ARG A 140 -0.18 0.70 -5.12
C ARG A 140 0.69 0.28 -6.30
N GLY A 141 0.51 -0.96 -6.77
CA GLY A 141 1.25 -1.50 -7.91
C GLY A 141 2.74 -1.77 -7.67
N LEU A 142 3.21 -1.66 -6.43
CA LEU A 142 4.58 -2.02 -6.09
C LEU A 142 4.76 -3.54 -6.12
N ASP A 143 5.73 -3.97 -6.89
CA ASP A 143 6.33 -5.29 -6.78
C ASP A 143 7.37 -5.26 -5.66
N ILE A 144 6.99 -5.68 -4.47
CA ILE A 144 7.85 -5.75 -3.28
C ILE A 144 7.95 -7.20 -2.80
N PRO A 145 9.08 -7.58 -2.18
CA PRO A 145 9.24 -8.95 -1.65
C PRO A 145 8.19 -9.23 -0.57
N GLU A 146 8.05 -10.50 -0.22
CA GLU A 146 7.18 -10.92 0.89
C GLU A 146 7.45 -10.11 2.15
N ILE A 147 6.41 -9.43 2.62
CA ILE A 147 6.44 -8.59 3.81
C ILE A 147 5.93 -9.43 4.99
N GLN A 148 6.71 -9.51 6.07
CA GLN A 148 6.30 -10.21 7.27
C GLN A 148 5.41 -9.36 8.17
N HIS A 149 5.57 -8.03 8.14
CA HIS A 149 4.84 -7.13 9.03
C HIS A 149 4.24 -5.93 8.31
N VAL A 150 2.94 -5.75 8.46
CA VAL A 150 2.23 -4.53 8.06
C VAL A 150 1.83 -3.75 9.29
N VAL A 151 2.28 -2.50 9.39
CA VAL A 151 1.99 -1.60 10.51
C VAL A 151 1.12 -0.44 10.05
N HIS A 152 -0.06 -0.31 10.62
CA HIS A 152 -0.91 0.86 10.43
C HIS A 152 -0.53 1.94 11.45
N PHE A 153 0.47 2.77 11.15
CA PHE A 153 0.82 3.91 12.00
C PHE A 153 -0.34 4.91 12.08
N GLN A 154 -1.02 5.11 10.97
CA GLN A 154 -2.32 5.78 10.93
C GLN A 154 -3.35 4.81 10.34
N PHE A 155 -4.51 4.72 10.99
CA PHE A 155 -5.56 3.82 10.55
C PHE A 155 -6.04 4.22 9.14
N PRO A 156 -6.30 3.27 8.24
CA PRO A 156 -6.81 3.59 6.91
C PRO A 156 -8.19 4.26 6.98
N GLN A 157 -8.49 5.09 6.00
CA GLN A 157 -9.74 5.86 5.97
C GLN A 157 -10.93 5.06 5.39
N SER A 158 -10.66 3.89 4.78
CA SER A 158 -11.68 3.03 4.20
C SER A 158 -11.34 1.55 4.42
N GLU A 159 -12.35 0.70 4.36
CA GLU A 159 -12.20 -0.76 4.41
C GLU A 159 -11.37 -1.27 3.22
N GLU A 160 -11.58 -0.72 2.04
CA GLU A 160 -10.80 -1.05 0.86
C GLU A 160 -9.30 -0.77 1.06
N ALA A 161 -8.95 0.39 1.63
CA ALA A 161 -7.57 0.71 1.95
C ALA A 161 -6.99 -0.27 3.00
N PHE A 162 -7.79 -0.71 3.96
CA PHE A 162 -7.38 -1.71 4.94
C PHE A 162 -7.05 -3.05 4.28
N ILE A 163 -7.91 -3.53 3.40
CA ILE A 163 -7.70 -4.78 2.64
C ILE A 163 -6.44 -4.68 1.77
N HIS A 164 -6.27 -3.58 1.03
CA HIS A 164 -5.12 -3.38 0.16
C HIS A 164 -3.78 -3.27 0.92
N ARG A 165 -3.80 -2.68 2.13
CA ARG A 165 -2.60 -2.63 2.98
C ARG A 165 -2.22 -4.02 3.48
N ASN A 166 -3.18 -4.78 3.97
CA ASN A 166 -2.94 -6.12 4.50
C ASN A 166 -2.57 -7.14 3.41
N GLY A 167 -3.05 -6.97 2.19
CA GLY A 167 -2.65 -7.78 1.03
C GLY A 167 -1.19 -7.55 0.58
N ARG A 168 -0.33 -7.01 1.45
CA ARG A 168 1.12 -6.89 1.24
C ARG A 168 1.92 -7.96 2.03
N THR A 169 1.26 -8.64 2.94
CA THR A 169 1.82 -9.82 3.63
C THR A 169 1.48 -11.11 2.89
#